data_ffd05332581a9ee1ed86cc4bc28b81f6
#
_entry.id   ffd05332581a9ee1ed86cc4bc28b81f6
#
_cell.length_a   1.000
_cell.length_b   1.000
_cell.length_c   1.000
_cell.angle_alpha   90.00
_cell.angle_beta   90.00
_cell.angle_gamma   90.00
#
_symmetry.space_group_name_H-M   'P 1'
#
loop_
_entity.id
_entity.type
_entity.pdbx_description
1 polymer ?
#
loop_
_entity_poly.entity_id
_entity_poly.type
_entity_poly.pdbx_seq_one_letter_code
_entity_poly.pdbx_strand_id
1 'polypeptide(L)'
;MKFGFQVMLRGAASSGDGLSSIAKSGEDFGFDIIAPNDHLIVPGGIESTYPYTDDGIWPGASVVECHDQLTAMAFIAGHTDTIRLLTSVMVVPYRQP
;
A
#
# COMPACT_ATOMS: atom_id res chain seq x y z
N MET A 1 -12.94 19.91 4.70
CA MET A 1 -12.55 18.58 5.19
C MET A 1 -11.64 17.98 4.15
N LYS A 2 -10.62 17.19 4.57
CA LYS A 2 -9.71 16.52 3.65
C LYS A 2 -9.97 15.01 3.68
N PHE A 3 -9.95 14.39 2.52
CA PHE A 3 -10.19 12.96 2.38
C PHE A 3 -8.96 12.26 1.83
N GLY A 4 -8.69 11.08 2.32
CA GLY A 4 -7.64 10.23 1.83
C GLY A 4 -8.12 8.80 1.65
N PHE A 5 -7.32 7.99 0.96
CA PHE A 5 -7.57 6.56 0.83
C PHE A 5 -6.29 5.77 1.05
N GLN A 6 -6.46 4.55 1.51
CA GLN A 6 -5.36 3.61 1.66
C GLN A 6 -5.21 2.77 0.39
N VAL A 7 -3.98 2.55 -0.03
CA VAL A 7 -3.66 1.64 -1.13
C VAL A 7 -2.82 0.47 -0.63
N MET A 8 -3.21 -0.73 -1.01
CA MET A 8 -2.44 -1.95 -0.77
C MET A 8 -1.42 -2.09 -1.88
N LEU A 9 -0.13 -2.11 -1.54
CA LEU A 9 0.98 -2.19 -2.50
C LEU A 9 1.17 -3.60 -3.08
N ARG A 10 0.06 -4.25 -3.43
CA ARG A 10 -0.01 -5.62 -3.98
C ARG A 10 -1.23 -5.78 -4.88
N GLY A 11 -1.35 -6.90 -5.54
CA GLY A 11 -2.45 -7.15 -6.47
C GLY A 11 -2.43 -6.14 -7.61
N ALA A 12 -3.48 -5.38 -7.82
CA ALA A 12 -3.55 -4.37 -8.89
C ALA A 12 -2.45 -3.31 -8.79
N ALA A 13 -2.02 -2.96 -7.57
CA ALA A 13 -0.94 -2.01 -7.32
C ALA A 13 0.47 -2.63 -7.28
N SER A 14 0.63 -3.91 -7.59
CA SER A 14 1.95 -4.56 -7.69
C SER A 14 2.68 -4.27 -8.99
N SER A 15 2.02 -3.70 -9.99
CA SER A 15 2.66 -3.19 -11.20
C SER A 15 2.77 -1.66 -11.18
N GLY A 16 3.78 -1.12 -11.86
CA GLY A 16 3.93 0.33 -12.00
C GLY A 16 2.71 0.99 -12.67
N ASP A 17 2.17 0.36 -13.72
CA ASP A 17 0.98 0.86 -14.42
C ASP A 17 -0.26 0.86 -13.50
N GLY A 18 -0.46 -0.22 -12.75
CA GLY A 18 -1.57 -0.32 -11.80
C GLY A 18 -1.46 0.71 -10.68
N LEU A 19 -0.27 0.86 -10.10
CA LEU A 19 -0.03 1.81 -9.02
C LEU A 19 -0.20 3.27 -9.50
N SER A 20 0.35 3.62 -10.66
CA SER A 20 0.20 4.95 -11.24
C SER A 20 -1.26 5.27 -11.61
N SER A 21 -1.99 4.28 -12.16
CA SER A 21 -3.40 4.43 -12.49
C SER A 21 -4.26 4.69 -11.24
N ILE A 22 -4.03 3.92 -10.16
CA ILE A 22 -4.73 4.13 -8.89
C ILE A 22 -4.44 5.51 -8.31
N ALA A 23 -3.17 5.93 -8.31
CA ALA A 23 -2.77 7.21 -7.76
C ALA A 23 -3.37 8.40 -8.52
N LYS A 24 -3.29 8.36 -9.85
CA LYS A 24 -3.90 9.39 -10.73
C LYS A 24 -5.42 9.44 -10.58
N SER A 25 -6.07 8.29 -10.58
CA SER A 25 -7.54 8.25 -10.37
C SER A 25 -7.93 8.84 -9.01
N GLY A 26 -7.16 8.55 -7.96
CA GLY A 26 -7.39 9.16 -6.65
C GLY A 26 -7.28 10.68 -6.68
N GLU A 27 -6.28 11.20 -7.37
CA GLU A 27 -6.09 12.65 -7.56
C GLU A 27 -7.23 13.27 -8.38
N ASP A 28 -7.60 12.63 -9.50
CA ASP A 28 -8.69 13.07 -10.38
C ASP A 28 -10.06 13.07 -9.68
N PHE A 29 -10.29 12.14 -8.75
CA PHE A 29 -11.49 12.11 -7.91
C PHE A 29 -11.48 13.14 -6.77
N GLY A 30 -10.39 13.88 -6.61
CA GLY A 30 -10.27 14.94 -5.62
C GLY A 30 -9.88 14.46 -4.23
N PHE A 31 -9.26 13.30 -4.09
CA PHE A 31 -8.67 12.91 -2.82
C PHE A 31 -7.43 13.75 -2.51
N ASP A 32 -7.31 14.16 -1.26
CA ASP A 32 -6.19 14.98 -0.78
C ASP A 32 -4.97 14.14 -0.40
N ILE A 33 -5.16 12.87 -0.06
CA ILE A 33 -4.13 12.01 0.54
C ILE A 33 -4.23 10.59 0.01
N ILE A 34 -3.09 10.00 -0.35
CA ILE A 34 -2.93 8.57 -0.57
C ILE A 34 -1.99 7.99 0.49
N ALA A 35 -2.38 6.86 1.09
CA ALA A 35 -1.66 6.21 2.17
C ALA A 35 -1.30 4.76 1.80
N PRO A 36 -0.10 4.50 1.25
CA PRO A 36 0.37 3.15 1.01
C PRO A 36 0.60 2.38 2.32
N ASN A 37 0.26 1.10 2.33
CA ASN A 37 0.57 0.19 3.43
C ASN A 37 2.06 -0.22 3.43
N ASP A 38 2.51 -0.83 4.52
CA ASP A 38 3.89 -1.30 4.69
C ASP A 38 3.93 -2.80 5.03
N HIS A 39 4.16 -3.63 4.03
CA HIS A 39 4.36 -5.07 4.16
C HIS A 39 5.62 -5.48 3.40
N LEU A 40 6.78 -5.26 4.00
CA LEU A 40 8.05 -5.58 3.36
C LEU A 40 8.28 -7.08 3.21
N ILE A 41 7.76 -7.87 4.15
CA ILE A 41 7.86 -9.33 4.15
C ILE A 41 6.47 -9.93 4.33
N VAL A 42 6.10 -10.79 3.39
CA VAL A 42 4.91 -11.63 3.50
C VAL A 42 5.38 -13.08 3.61
N PRO A 43 5.26 -13.71 4.79
CA PRO A 43 5.66 -15.11 4.96
C PRO A 43 4.81 -16.04 4.08
N GLY A 44 5.44 -17.03 3.42
CA GLY A 44 4.74 -18.01 2.61
C GLY A 44 3.89 -19.02 3.42
N GLY A 45 4.09 -19.07 4.74
CA GLY A 45 3.27 -19.83 5.68
C GLY A 45 3.02 -19.00 6.92
N ILE A 46 1.76 -18.79 7.26
CA ILE A 46 1.34 -18.07 8.46
C ILE A 46 0.57 -19.04 9.34
N GLU A 47 1.15 -19.41 10.48
CA GLU A 47 0.52 -20.33 11.44
C GLU A 47 -0.45 -19.64 12.40
N SER A 48 -0.31 -18.31 12.56
CA SER A 48 -1.17 -17.54 13.44
C SER A 48 -2.54 -17.28 12.80
N THR A 49 -3.58 -17.43 13.60
CA THR A 49 -4.95 -17.13 13.18
C THR A 49 -5.13 -15.63 12.94
N TYR A 50 -5.64 -15.27 11.77
CA TYR A 50 -5.98 -13.88 11.46
C TYR A 50 -7.33 -13.51 12.09
N PRO A 51 -7.37 -12.48 12.96
CA PRO A 51 -8.55 -12.24 13.81
C PRO A 51 -9.73 -11.56 13.10
N TYR A 52 -9.57 -11.15 11.83
CA TYR A 52 -10.57 -10.36 11.11
C TYR A 52 -11.28 -11.12 9.99
N THR A 53 -11.09 -12.45 9.91
CA THR A 53 -11.80 -13.34 8.98
C THR A 53 -12.34 -14.54 9.72
N ASP A 54 -13.50 -15.07 9.29
CA ASP A 54 -14.16 -16.21 9.92
C ASP A 54 -13.34 -17.51 9.82
N ASP A 55 -12.59 -17.65 8.74
CA ASP A 55 -11.69 -18.80 8.48
C ASP A 55 -10.31 -18.64 9.13
N GLY A 56 -10.02 -17.51 9.74
CA GLY A 56 -8.75 -17.21 10.37
C GLY A 56 -7.58 -17.05 9.38
N ILE A 57 -7.86 -16.96 8.08
CA ILE A 57 -6.85 -16.83 7.04
C ILE A 57 -6.71 -15.36 6.62
N TRP A 58 -5.49 -14.86 6.64
CA TRP A 58 -5.24 -13.52 6.11
C TRP A 58 -5.39 -13.49 4.58
N PRO A 59 -6.29 -12.65 4.01
CA PRO A 59 -6.55 -12.60 2.57
C PRO A 59 -5.33 -12.23 1.73
N GLY A 60 -4.29 -11.71 2.36
CA GLY A 60 -3.02 -11.37 1.73
C GLY A 60 -2.00 -12.51 1.66
N ALA A 61 -2.28 -13.66 2.27
CA ALA A 61 -1.34 -14.77 2.34
C ALA A 61 -0.99 -15.37 0.96
N SER A 62 -1.87 -15.23 -0.02
CA SER A 62 -1.66 -15.75 -1.39
C SER A 62 -0.93 -14.78 -2.33
N VAL A 63 -0.69 -13.53 -1.91
CA VAL A 63 -0.05 -12.49 -2.74
C VAL A 63 1.29 -12.14 -2.14
N VAL A 64 2.34 -12.73 -2.69
CA VAL A 64 3.73 -12.62 -2.19
C VAL A 64 4.38 -11.30 -2.61
N GLU A 65 3.97 -10.71 -3.74
CA GLU A 65 4.55 -9.48 -4.27
C GLU A 65 4.00 -8.26 -3.57
N CYS A 66 4.89 -7.49 -2.94
CA CYS A 66 4.57 -6.22 -2.31
C CYS A 66 5.73 -5.25 -2.52
N HIS A 67 5.44 -4.03 -2.89
CA HIS A 67 6.46 -2.99 -3.01
C HIS A 67 6.88 -2.47 -1.64
N ASP A 68 8.14 -2.06 -1.54
CA ASP A 68 8.60 -1.23 -0.42
C ASP A 68 7.81 0.09 -0.40
N GLN A 69 7.33 0.48 0.79
CA GLN A 69 6.45 1.62 0.96
C GLN A 69 7.10 2.93 0.47
N LEU A 70 8.34 3.20 0.84
CA LEU A 70 9.01 4.47 0.48
C LEU A 70 9.32 4.54 -1.00
N THR A 71 9.71 3.41 -1.60
CA THR A 71 9.93 3.30 -3.05
C THR A 71 8.63 3.52 -3.81
N ALA A 72 7.52 2.94 -3.36
CA ALA A 72 6.21 3.16 -3.96
C ALA A 72 5.75 4.61 -3.81
N MET A 73 6.00 5.25 -2.66
CA MET A 73 5.70 6.67 -2.45
C MET A 73 6.49 7.56 -3.40
N ALA A 74 7.79 7.30 -3.60
CA ALA A 74 8.60 8.03 -4.55
C ALA A 74 8.09 7.86 -6.00
N PHE A 75 7.67 6.65 -6.35
CA PHE A 75 7.05 6.38 -7.65
C PHE A 75 5.73 7.15 -7.82
N ILE A 76 4.84 7.12 -6.83
CA ILE A 76 3.57 7.87 -6.84
C ILE A 76 3.83 9.37 -6.98
N ALA A 77 4.79 9.91 -6.23
CA ALA A 77 5.16 11.33 -6.31
C ALA A 77 5.64 11.75 -7.72
N GLY A 78 6.26 10.85 -8.46
CA GLY A 78 6.67 11.09 -9.85
C GLY A 78 5.52 11.04 -10.87
N HIS A 79 4.32 10.60 -10.46
CA HIS A 79 3.18 10.38 -11.35
C HIS A 79 1.93 11.21 -10.99
N THR A 80 2.00 12.00 -9.91
CA THR A 80 0.90 12.83 -9.41
C THR A 80 1.40 14.24 -9.13
N ASP A 81 0.50 15.22 -9.11
CA ASP A 81 0.87 16.64 -8.99
C ASP A 81 0.47 17.25 -7.64
N THR A 82 -0.64 16.83 -7.06
CA THR A 82 -1.26 17.53 -5.92
C THR A 82 -1.55 16.63 -4.72
N ILE A 83 -1.76 15.34 -4.94
CA ILE A 83 -2.10 14.40 -3.87
C ILE A 83 -0.92 14.24 -2.89
N ARG A 84 -1.22 14.31 -1.60
CA ARG A 84 -0.19 14.18 -0.56
C ARG A 84 0.00 12.71 -0.16
N LEU A 85 1.22 12.39 0.20
CA LEU A 85 1.63 11.06 0.60
C LEU A 85 1.67 10.95 2.12
N LEU A 86 1.09 9.89 2.66
CA LEU A 86 1.07 9.59 4.08
C LEU A 86 1.51 8.15 4.32
N THR A 87 2.47 7.92 5.21
CA THR A 87 2.77 6.58 5.69
C THR A 87 1.72 6.17 6.73
N SER A 88 0.95 5.12 6.45
CA SER A 88 -0.09 4.64 7.37
C SER A 88 -0.28 3.12 7.24
N VAL A 89 0.45 2.37 8.00
CA VAL A 89 1.53 2.72 8.94
C VAL A 89 2.88 2.44 8.31
N MET A 90 3.97 2.94 8.90
CA MET A 90 5.32 2.57 8.52
C MET A 90 5.95 1.73 9.63
N VAL A 91 6.49 0.56 9.28
CA VAL A 91 7.22 -0.31 10.19
C VAL A 91 8.68 0.16 10.26
N VAL A 92 8.94 1.11 11.13
CA VAL A 92 10.26 1.76 11.25
C VAL A 92 11.43 0.78 11.39
N PRO A 93 11.34 -0.33 12.18
CA PRO A 93 12.42 -1.30 12.30
C PRO A 93 12.82 -2.03 11.02
N TYR A 94 12.03 -1.95 9.96
CA TYR A 94 12.38 -2.55 8.66
C TYR A 94 13.42 -1.73 7.90
N ARG A 95 13.72 -0.54 8.35
CA ARG A 95 14.61 0.40 7.65
C ARG A 95 15.85 0.66 8.48
N GLN A 96 16.95 0.89 7.78
CA GLN A 96 18.19 1.32 8.43
C GLN A 96 18.03 2.76 8.93
N PRO A 97 18.63 3.09 10.09
CA PRO A 97 18.62 4.44 10.63
C PRO A 97 19.39 5.43 9.73
#